data_7e395c0f2a964c7e7af9ec54cd9f1622
#
_entry.id   7e395c0f2a964c7e7af9ec54cd9f1622
#
_cell.length_a   1.000
_cell.length_b   1.000
_cell.length_c   1.000
_cell.angle_alpha   90.00
_cell.angle_beta   90.00
_cell.angle_gamma   90.00
#
_symmetry.space_group_name_H-M   'P 1'
#
loop_
_entity.id
_entity.type
_entity.pdbx_description
1 polymer ?
#
loop_
_entity_poly.entity_id
_entity_poly.type
_entity_poly.pdbx_seq_one_letter_code
_entity_poly.pdbx_strand_id
1 'polypeptide(L)'
;MEPNVDVLPAADQKLQQEFNQWAAAGRGDEMEDHHSDITEQTLALMEIQPADRILDLGCGTGWASRRMARAAVTGEVVGLDVADEMLRRATQASQPFNNIRYVWGSAEKIPAADNSFSKVLSVESFYYYADQGRALDELRRVMAPGASLFILINLYKDNHYSLRWVTELKVPVQALSEAEYIALLQQHGFGNVQARRIPDRSPTPETYSGKWFKNAEELRDFKKIGALLLIATKTQGARKS
;
A
#
# COMPACT_ATOMS: atom_id res chain seq x y z
N MET A 1 -12.84 -9.51 -31.92
CA MET A 1 -13.45 -9.20 -30.64
C MET A 1 -12.47 -8.28 -29.95
N GLU A 2 -12.74 -6.97 -29.94
CA GLU A 2 -11.87 -6.02 -29.27
C GLU A 2 -11.79 -6.37 -27.78
N PRO A 3 -10.61 -6.26 -27.15
CA PRO A 3 -10.52 -6.49 -25.71
C PRO A 3 -11.43 -5.47 -25.02
N ASN A 4 -12.34 -5.99 -24.20
CA ASN A 4 -13.19 -5.17 -23.33
C ASN A 4 -12.24 -4.34 -22.47
N VAL A 5 -12.10 -3.06 -22.79
CA VAL A 5 -11.32 -2.12 -21.96
C VAL A 5 -12.13 -1.99 -20.68
N ASP A 6 -11.68 -2.71 -19.63
CA ASP A 6 -12.32 -2.64 -18.31
C ASP A 6 -12.34 -1.18 -17.86
N VAL A 7 -13.52 -0.57 -17.89
CA VAL A 7 -13.71 0.81 -17.43
C VAL A 7 -13.63 0.78 -15.90
N LEU A 8 -12.70 1.54 -15.34
CA LEU A 8 -12.57 1.70 -13.90
C LEU A 8 -13.88 2.21 -13.28
N PRO A 9 -14.23 1.79 -12.05
CA PRO A 9 -15.29 2.43 -11.27
C PRO A 9 -15.08 3.94 -11.15
N ALA A 10 -16.16 4.71 -11.02
CA ALA A 10 -16.08 6.18 -10.97
C ALA A 10 -15.17 6.70 -9.83
N ALA A 11 -15.09 6.01 -8.71
CA ALA A 11 -14.19 6.33 -7.60
C ALA A 11 -12.72 6.17 -8.02
N ASP A 12 -12.38 5.06 -8.68
CA ASP A 12 -11.03 4.77 -9.16
C ASP A 12 -10.62 5.72 -10.28
N GLN A 13 -11.54 6.17 -11.14
CA GLN A 13 -11.26 7.20 -12.15
C GLN A 13 -10.80 8.52 -11.53
N LYS A 14 -11.46 8.95 -10.44
CA LYS A 14 -11.05 10.16 -9.70
C LYS A 14 -9.68 9.99 -9.07
N LEU A 15 -9.46 8.81 -8.47
CA LEU A 15 -8.18 8.45 -7.87
C LEU A 15 -7.07 8.46 -8.92
N GLN A 16 -7.28 7.84 -10.08
CA GLN A 16 -6.37 7.83 -11.22
C GLN A 16 -6.01 9.26 -11.65
N GLN A 17 -7.00 10.12 -11.84
CA GLN A 17 -6.77 11.50 -12.26
C GLN A 17 -5.90 12.27 -11.27
N GLU A 18 -6.17 12.18 -9.97
CA GLU A 18 -5.39 12.88 -8.94
C GLU A 18 -3.94 12.36 -8.88
N PHE A 19 -3.75 11.04 -8.88
CA PHE A 19 -2.40 10.47 -8.82
C PHE A 19 -1.61 10.64 -10.12
N ASN A 20 -2.25 10.70 -11.27
CA ASN A 20 -1.59 11.10 -12.52
C ASN A 20 -1.08 12.56 -12.45
N GLN A 21 -1.88 13.48 -11.85
CA GLN A 21 -1.41 14.83 -11.60
C GLN A 21 -0.24 14.89 -10.62
N TRP A 22 -0.27 14.05 -9.56
CA TRP A 22 0.86 13.95 -8.62
C TRP A 22 2.12 13.43 -9.31
N ALA A 23 1.99 12.42 -10.16
CA ALA A 23 3.10 11.91 -10.94
C ALA A 23 3.67 13.01 -11.84
N ALA A 24 2.84 13.72 -12.59
CA ALA A 24 3.28 14.82 -13.46
C ALA A 24 4.01 15.94 -12.70
N ALA A 25 3.58 16.21 -11.45
CA ALA A 25 4.19 17.21 -10.58
C ALA A 25 5.47 16.71 -9.85
N GLY A 26 5.94 15.47 -10.07
CA GLY A 26 7.13 14.91 -9.40
C GLY A 26 6.90 14.45 -7.95
N ARG A 27 5.66 14.47 -7.46
CA ARG A 27 5.33 14.14 -6.06
C ARG A 27 5.52 12.66 -5.72
N GLY A 28 5.66 11.79 -6.71
CA GLY A 28 5.95 10.37 -6.49
C GLY A 28 7.29 10.13 -5.81
N ASP A 29 8.29 10.97 -6.07
CA ASP A 29 9.61 10.87 -5.45
C ASP A 29 9.57 11.37 -3.98
N GLU A 30 8.78 12.43 -3.71
CA GLU A 30 8.53 12.91 -2.34
C GLU A 30 7.89 11.83 -1.46
N MET A 31 7.07 10.94 -2.04
CA MET A 31 6.45 9.82 -1.31
C MET A 31 7.50 8.82 -0.80
N GLU A 32 8.54 8.53 -1.59
CA GLU A 32 9.65 7.70 -1.14
C GLU A 32 10.36 8.34 0.05
N ASP A 33 10.73 9.61 -0.05
CA ASP A 33 11.45 10.33 1.01
C ASP A 33 10.68 10.35 2.32
N HIS A 34 9.37 10.57 2.26
CA HIS A 34 8.53 10.68 3.47
C HIS A 34 8.21 9.34 4.13
N HIS A 35 8.25 8.22 3.39
CA HIS A 35 7.81 6.93 3.91
C HIS A 35 8.93 5.87 3.95
N SER A 36 10.14 6.25 3.56
CA SER A 36 11.29 5.35 3.42
C SER A 36 11.59 4.60 4.72
N ASP A 37 11.75 5.30 5.85
CA ASP A 37 12.15 4.71 7.12
C ASP A 37 11.12 3.70 7.64
N ILE A 38 9.84 4.07 7.67
CA ILE A 38 8.76 3.18 8.14
C ILE A 38 8.58 1.97 7.22
N THR A 39 8.81 2.15 5.92
CA THR A 39 8.75 1.04 4.96
C THR A 39 9.93 0.09 5.11
N GLU A 40 11.15 0.58 5.31
CA GLU A 40 12.31 -0.29 5.56
C GLU A 40 12.12 -1.14 6.82
N GLN A 41 11.58 -0.56 7.90
CA GLN A 41 11.23 -1.29 9.10
C GLN A 41 10.17 -2.39 8.80
N THR A 42 9.20 -2.07 7.95
CA THR A 42 8.15 -3.02 7.52
C THR A 42 8.74 -4.14 6.67
N LEU A 43 9.59 -3.81 5.68
CA LEU A 43 10.26 -4.80 4.83
C LEU A 43 11.11 -5.78 5.64
N ALA A 44 11.77 -5.32 6.70
CA ALA A 44 12.50 -6.19 7.62
C ALA A 44 11.58 -7.21 8.33
N LEU A 45 10.34 -6.80 8.66
CA LEU A 45 9.34 -7.69 9.27
C LEU A 45 8.69 -8.64 8.26
N MET A 46 8.76 -8.33 6.96
CA MET A 46 8.21 -9.19 5.92
C MET A 46 9.01 -10.47 5.71
N GLU A 47 10.28 -10.54 6.14
CA GLU A 47 11.13 -11.72 5.98
C GLU A 47 11.08 -12.29 4.55
N ILE A 48 11.32 -11.42 3.56
CA ILE A 48 11.19 -11.77 2.14
C ILE A 48 12.18 -12.88 1.79
N GLN A 49 11.65 -13.96 1.24
CA GLN A 49 12.46 -15.09 0.74
C GLN A 49 12.81 -14.90 -0.74
N PRO A 50 13.93 -15.46 -1.21
CA PRO A 50 14.37 -15.30 -2.60
C PRO A 50 13.33 -15.71 -3.65
N ALA A 51 12.49 -16.68 -3.37
CA ALA A 51 11.47 -17.20 -4.30
C ALA A 51 10.07 -16.61 -4.08
N ASP A 52 9.91 -15.60 -3.21
CA ASP A 52 8.60 -15.00 -2.96
C ASP A 52 8.01 -14.34 -4.21
N ARG A 53 6.72 -14.51 -4.38
CA ARG A 53 5.91 -13.76 -5.34
C ARG A 53 5.13 -12.71 -4.58
N ILE A 54 5.47 -11.44 -4.80
CA ILE A 54 5.00 -10.32 -3.97
C ILE A 54 4.12 -9.40 -4.80
N LEU A 55 2.97 -9.00 -4.23
CA LEU A 55 2.14 -7.93 -4.76
C LEU A 55 2.45 -6.64 -3.98
N ASP A 56 2.83 -5.59 -4.70
CA ASP A 56 2.91 -4.20 -4.21
C ASP A 56 1.63 -3.49 -4.62
N LEU A 57 0.68 -3.33 -3.69
CA LEU A 57 -0.67 -2.84 -3.95
C LEU A 57 -0.74 -1.32 -3.75
N GLY A 58 -1.04 -0.57 -4.82
CA GLY A 58 -0.91 0.88 -4.85
C GLY A 58 0.56 1.29 -4.92
N CYS A 59 1.30 0.70 -5.87
CA CYS A 59 2.77 0.78 -5.91
C CYS A 59 3.34 2.15 -6.28
N GLY A 60 2.52 3.07 -6.79
CA GLY A 60 2.96 4.39 -7.22
C GLY A 60 4.13 4.32 -8.21
N THR A 61 5.22 5.03 -7.93
CA THR A 61 6.46 5.02 -8.74
C THR A 61 7.34 3.77 -8.54
N GLY A 62 6.85 2.76 -7.82
CA GLY A 62 7.49 1.45 -7.69
C GLY A 62 8.75 1.41 -6.82
N TRP A 63 8.98 2.41 -5.96
CA TRP A 63 10.17 2.44 -5.11
C TRP A 63 10.19 1.29 -4.09
N ALA A 64 9.05 0.95 -3.47
CA ALA A 64 8.93 -0.22 -2.59
C ALA A 64 9.07 -1.53 -3.38
N SER A 65 8.49 -1.62 -4.58
CA SER A 65 8.68 -2.76 -5.48
C SER A 65 10.16 -3.04 -5.75
N ARG A 66 10.97 -2.01 -6.07
CA ARG A 66 12.41 -2.15 -6.31
C ARG A 66 13.17 -2.66 -5.07
N ARG A 67 12.77 -2.25 -3.88
CA ARG A 67 13.36 -2.73 -2.62
C ARG A 67 13.04 -4.20 -2.38
N MET A 68 11.78 -4.60 -2.56
CA MET A 68 11.37 -6.00 -2.44
C MET A 68 12.04 -6.90 -3.47
N ALA A 69 12.19 -6.44 -4.71
CA ALA A 69 12.82 -7.23 -5.78
C ALA A 69 14.30 -7.55 -5.54
N ARG A 70 15.02 -6.71 -4.79
CA ARG A 70 16.41 -7.00 -4.38
C ARG A 70 16.49 -8.18 -3.42
N ALA A 71 15.45 -8.47 -2.66
CA ALA A 71 15.38 -9.61 -1.75
C ALA A 71 14.78 -10.86 -2.44
N ALA A 72 13.75 -10.68 -3.27
CA ALA A 72 13.07 -11.75 -4.00
C ALA A 72 13.80 -12.11 -5.30
N VAL A 73 15.10 -12.44 -5.23
CA VAL A 73 16.01 -12.54 -6.39
C VAL A 73 15.66 -13.63 -7.41
N THR A 74 14.95 -14.68 -7.00
CA THR A 74 14.44 -15.76 -7.87
C THR A 74 12.91 -15.77 -7.94
N GLY A 75 12.27 -14.84 -7.26
CA GLY A 75 10.83 -14.63 -7.23
C GLY A 75 10.39 -13.55 -8.22
N GLU A 76 9.25 -12.95 -7.94
CA GLU A 76 8.65 -11.90 -8.76
C GLU A 76 8.00 -10.84 -7.88
N VAL A 77 8.14 -9.57 -8.23
CA VAL A 77 7.36 -8.47 -7.66
C VAL A 77 6.41 -7.93 -8.72
N VAL A 78 5.15 -7.84 -8.37
CA VAL A 78 4.11 -7.26 -9.23
C VAL A 78 3.63 -5.98 -8.57
N GLY A 79 3.91 -4.83 -9.18
CA GLY A 79 3.34 -3.55 -8.75
C GLY A 79 2.01 -3.31 -9.43
N LEU A 80 0.96 -3.02 -8.66
CA LEU A 80 -0.36 -2.67 -9.16
C LEU A 80 -0.73 -1.26 -8.74
N ASP A 81 -1.19 -0.45 -9.70
CA ASP A 81 -1.70 0.90 -9.44
C ASP A 81 -2.80 1.25 -10.45
N VAL A 82 -3.71 2.16 -10.07
CA VAL A 82 -4.73 2.69 -10.97
C VAL A 82 -4.19 3.83 -11.85
N ALA A 83 -3.10 4.50 -11.44
CA ALA A 83 -2.51 5.65 -12.09
C ALA A 83 -1.47 5.21 -13.13
N ASP A 84 -1.81 5.27 -14.40
CA ASP A 84 -0.96 4.86 -15.51
C ASP A 84 0.34 5.68 -15.61
N GLU A 85 0.30 6.96 -15.28
CA GLU A 85 1.50 7.81 -15.25
C GLU A 85 2.45 7.41 -14.11
N MET A 86 1.93 6.96 -12.96
CA MET A 86 2.75 6.36 -11.90
C MET A 86 3.45 5.09 -12.41
N LEU A 87 2.70 4.20 -13.06
CA LEU A 87 3.25 2.95 -13.60
C LEU A 87 4.28 3.19 -14.71
N ARG A 88 4.08 4.20 -15.55
CA ARG A 88 5.05 4.60 -16.56
C ARG A 88 6.39 4.98 -15.92
N ARG A 89 6.37 5.80 -14.87
CA ARG A 89 7.57 6.17 -14.10
C ARG A 89 8.17 4.98 -13.37
N ALA A 90 7.35 4.14 -12.75
CA ALA A 90 7.79 2.92 -12.08
C ALA A 90 8.53 2.00 -13.06
N THR A 91 7.99 1.77 -14.25
CA THR A 91 8.60 0.96 -15.29
C THR A 91 9.95 1.53 -15.73
N GLN A 92 10.04 2.83 -15.97
CA GLN A 92 11.27 3.49 -16.34
C GLN A 92 12.35 3.37 -15.27
N ALA A 93 12.01 3.61 -14.00
CA ALA A 93 12.94 3.53 -12.87
C ALA A 93 13.37 2.10 -12.54
N SER A 94 12.62 1.10 -13.01
CA SER A 94 12.86 -0.32 -12.71
C SER A 94 13.53 -1.08 -13.84
N GLN A 95 14.00 -0.41 -14.92
CA GLN A 95 14.69 -1.05 -16.04
C GLN A 95 15.87 -1.98 -15.64
N PRO A 96 16.64 -1.70 -14.57
CA PRO A 96 17.70 -2.61 -14.12
C PRO A 96 17.20 -3.94 -13.52
N PHE A 97 15.89 -4.07 -13.26
CA PHE A 97 15.31 -5.26 -12.63
C PHE A 97 14.62 -6.14 -13.69
N ASN A 98 14.89 -7.44 -13.65
CA ASN A 98 14.24 -8.43 -14.52
C ASN A 98 13.12 -9.23 -13.82
N ASN A 99 12.93 -8.99 -12.53
CA ASN A 99 11.95 -9.67 -11.68
C ASN A 99 10.85 -8.74 -11.16
N ILE A 100 10.65 -7.58 -11.82
CA ILE A 100 9.54 -6.67 -11.53
C ILE A 100 8.69 -6.51 -12.79
N ARG A 101 7.37 -6.54 -12.62
CA ARG A 101 6.43 -6.07 -13.63
C ARG A 101 5.38 -5.17 -13.00
N TYR A 102 4.86 -4.24 -13.78
CA TYR A 102 3.82 -3.33 -13.36
C TYR A 102 2.54 -3.60 -14.13
N VAL A 103 1.41 -3.53 -13.41
CA VAL A 103 0.08 -3.85 -13.95
C VAL A 103 -0.87 -2.74 -13.57
N TRP A 104 -1.57 -2.23 -14.56
CA TRP A 104 -2.65 -1.29 -14.36
C TRP A 104 -3.90 -2.01 -13.87
N GLY A 105 -4.56 -1.49 -12.84
CA GLY A 105 -5.79 -2.07 -12.30
C GLY A 105 -6.21 -1.49 -10.97
N SER A 106 -7.41 -1.89 -10.55
CA SER A 106 -8.00 -1.54 -9.26
C SER A 106 -7.67 -2.58 -8.19
N ALA A 107 -7.53 -2.12 -6.94
CA ALA A 107 -7.46 -3.02 -5.78
C ALA A 107 -8.75 -3.83 -5.59
N GLU A 108 -9.89 -3.31 -6.07
CA GLU A 108 -11.20 -3.96 -6.00
C GLU A 108 -11.45 -4.99 -7.13
N LYS A 109 -10.51 -5.07 -8.09
CA LYS A 109 -10.49 -6.06 -9.18
C LYS A 109 -9.05 -6.29 -9.64
N ILE A 110 -8.31 -7.10 -8.90
CA ILE A 110 -6.88 -7.34 -9.15
C ILE A 110 -6.70 -8.27 -10.37
N PRO A 111 -6.01 -7.84 -11.44
CA PRO A 111 -5.81 -8.64 -12.65
C PRO A 111 -4.71 -9.70 -12.47
N ALA A 112 -4.94 -10.62 -11.55
CA ALA A 112 -4.07 -11.76 -11.26
C ALA A 112 -4.90 -13.01 -10.99
N ALA A 113 -4.31 -14.17 -11.27
CA ALA A 113 -4.95 -15.46 -10.98
C ALA A 113 -5.06 -15.69 -9.46
N ASP A 114 -5.96 -16.57 -9.08
CA ASP A 114 -6.12 -17.01 -7.70
C ASP A 114 -4.81 -17.59 -7.15
N ASN A 115 -4.55 -17.35 -5.86
CA ASN A 115 -3.41 -17.91 -5.13
C ASN A 115 -2.03 -17.62 -5.78
N SER A 116 -1.88 -16.44 -6.38
CA SER A 116 -0.67 -16.03 -7.11
C SER A 116 0.45 -15.52 -6.21
N PHE A 117 0.14 -14.95 -5.05
CA PHE A 117 1.12 -14.21 -4.24
C PHE A 117 1.33 -14.85 -2.88
N SER A 118 2.60 -14.94 -2.46
CA SER A 118 3.01 -15.38 -1.11
C SER A 118 3.03 -14.24 -0.10
N LYS A 119 3.21 -13.01 -0.57
CA LYS A 119 3.19 -11.80 0.27
C LYS A 119 2.50 -10.66 -0.47
N VAL A 120 1.88 -9.77 0.30
CA VAL A 120 1.31 -8.50 -0.20
C VAL A 120 1.78 -7.38 0.70
N LEU A 121 2.19 -6.26 0.09
CA LEU A 121 2.47 -5.01 0.76
C LEU A 121 1.56 -3.92 0.19
N SER A 122 1.00 -3.08 1.05
CA SER A 122 0.32 -1.83 0.70
C SER A 122 0.89 -0.73 1.58
N VAL A 123 1.50 0.30 0.97
CA VAL A 123 2.07 1.45 1.69
C VAL A 123 1.28 2.69 1.32
N GLU A 124 0.68 3.35 2.32
CA GLU A 124 -0.02 4.64 2.16
C GLU A 124 -1.09 4.65 1.07
N SER A 125 -1.70 3.50 0.77
CA SER A 125 -2.68 3.39 -0.31
C SER A 125 -4.04 2.85 0.13
N PHE A 126 -4.11 2.01 1.16
CA PHE A 126 -5.31 1.26 1.53
C PHE A 126 -6.51 2.15 1.91
N TYR A 127 -6.28 3.30 2.51
CA TYR A 127 -7.34 4.25 2.89
C TYR A 127 -7.97 5.01 1.71
N TYR A 128 -7.41 4.88 0.49
CA TYR A 128 -7.98 5.46 -0.73
C TYR A 128 -9.03 4.56 -1.39
N TYR A 129 -9.09 3.27 -1.07
CA TYR A 129 -10.00 2.35 -1.74
C TYR A 129 -11.44 2.63 -1.33
N ALA A 130 -12.33 2.78 -2.32
CA ALA A 130 -13.72 3.13 -2.12
C ALA A 130 -14.49 2.03 -1.38
N ASP A 131 -14.17 0.78 -1.69
CA ASP A 131 -14.67 -0.40 -0.99
C ASP A 131 -13.48 -1.23 -0.47
N GLN A 132 -13.06 -0.93 0.76
CA GLN A 132 -11.96 -1.66 1.41
C GLN A 132 -12.28 -3.13 1.62
N GLY A 133 -13.55 -3.47 1.84
CA GLY A 133 -14.00 -4.85 1.97
C GLY A 133 -13.80 -5.64 0.68
N ARG A 134 -14.22 -5.07 -0.44
CA ARG A 134 -14.01 -5.69 -1.76
C ARG A 134 -12.53 -5.82 -2.11
N ALA A 135 -11.71 -4.83 -1.78
CA ALA A 135 -10.26 -4.93 -1.94
C ALA A 135 -9.67 -6.09 -1.12
N LEU A 136 -10.15 -6.30 0.11
CA LEU A 136 -9.74 -7.45 0.93
C LEU A 136 -10.21 -8.79 0.35
N ASP A 137 -11.40 -8.86 -0.22
CA ASP A 137 -11.89 -10.08 -0.89
C ASP A 137 -11.02 -10.43 -2.11
N GLU A 138 -10.64 -9.44 -2.92
CA GLU A 138 -9.71 -9.62 -4.03
C GLU A 138 -8.31 -10.01 -3.56
N LEU A 139 -7.78 -9.35 -2.52
CA LEU A 139 -6.52 -9.75 -1.89
C LEU A 139 -6.58 -11.21 -1.43
N ARG A 140 -7.65 -11.58 -0.75
CA ARG A 140 -7.83 -12.98 -0.32
C ARG A 140 -7.89 -13.94 -1.51
N ARG A 141 -8.48 -13.56 -2.62
CA ARG A 141 -8.51 -14.37 -3.85
C ARG A 141 -7.12 -14.59 -4.42
N VAL A 142 -6.34 -13.52 -4.58
CA VAL A 142 -5.03 -13.59 -5.27
C VAL A 142 -3.88 -14.07 -4.38
N MET A 143 -4.01 -14.00 -3.06
CA MET A 143 -3.01 -14.51 -2.11
C MET A 143 -3.07 -16.03 -2.02
N ALA A 144 -1.92 -16.69 -1.94
CA ALA A 144 -1.83 -18.13 -1.67
C ALA A 144 -2.32 -18.47 -0.24
N PRO A 145 -2.78 -19.70 0.03
CA PRO A 145 -3.07 -20.13 1.40
C PRO A 145 -1.87 -19.96 2.33
N GLY A 146 -2.06 -19.27 3.46
CA GLY A 146 -0.99 -18.96 4.40
C GLY A 146 -0.12 -17.75 4.02
N ALA A 147 -0.39 -17.10 2.89
CA ALA A 147 0.31 -15.88 2.49
C ALA A 147 0.08 -14.74 3.48
N SER A 148 1.06 -13.85 3.58
CA SER A 148 1.05 -12.73 4.53
C SER A 148 0.70 -11.41 3.84
N LEU A 149 -0.17 -10.63 4.49
CA LEU A 149 -0.58 -9.29 4.11
C LEU A 149 0.02 -8.27 5.08
N PHE A 150 0.58 -7.20 4.53
CA PHE A 150 1.13 -6.06 5.25
C PHE A 150 0.48 -4.77 4.73
N ILE A 151 -0.19 -4.03 5.60
CA ILE A 151 -0.79 -2.72 5.29
C ILE A 151 -0.16 -1.70 6.22
N LEU A 152 0.59 -0.75 5.66
CA LEU A 152 1.29 0.31 6.37
C LEU A 152 0.64 1.65 6.04
N ILE A 153 0.11 2.33 7.05
CA ILE A 153 -0.64 3.58 6.88
C ILE A 153 -0.36 4.59 7.99
N ASN A 154 -0.21 5.85 7.62
CA ASN A 154 -0.14 6.98 8.54
C ASN A 154 -1.53 7.58 8.84
N LEU A 155 -2.49 7.46 7.89
CA LEU A 155 -3.85 7.95 8.07
C LEU A 155 -4.73 6.87 8.72
N TYR A 156 -4.97 7.01 10.02
CA TYR A 156 -5.89 6.18 10.79
C TYR A 156 -6.46 6.99 11.97
N LYS A 157 -7.66 6.63 12.46
CA LYS A 157 -8.41 7.43 13.45
C LYS A 157 -7.66 7.69 14.75
N ASP A 158 -6.84 6.74 15.20
CA ASP A 158 -6.11 6.88 16.47
C ASP A 158 -4.89 7.82 16.36
N ASN A 159 -4.50 8.23 15.14
CA ASN A 159 -3.48 9.25 14.89
C ASN A 159 -4.14 10.59 14.60
N HIS A 160 -4.41 11.36 15.65
CA HIS A 160 -5.11 12.65 15.55
C HIS A 160 -4.38 13.68 14.67
N TYR A 161 -3.07 13.56 14.47
CA TYR A 161 -2.31 14.47 13.61
C TYR A 161 -2.61 14.26 12.12
N SER A 162 -2.90 13.03 11.70
CA SER A 162 -3.22 12.72 10.30
C SER A 162 -4.70 12.96 9.95
N LEU A 163 -5.61 13.09 10.93
CA LEU A 163 -7.06 13.20 10.66
C LEU A 163 -7.43 14.43 9.83
N ARG A 164 -6.65 15.51 9.89
CA ARG A 164 -6.86 16.68 9.01
C ARG A 164 -6.75 16.34 7.52
N TRP A 165 -6.00 15.28 7.16
CA TRP A 165 -5.86 14.86 5.77
C TRP A 165 -7.17 14.41 5.16
N VAL A 166 -8.10 13.88 5.96
CA VAL A 166 -9.43 13.47 5.51
C VAL A 166 -10.18 14.61 4.80
N THR A 167 -9.99 15.85 5.25
CA THR A 167 -10.65 17.03 4.67
C THR A 167 -9.79 17.79 3.65
N GLU A 168 -8.47 17.58 3.69
CA GLU A 168 -7.54 18.31 2.83
C GLU A 168 -7.12 17.55 1.55
N LEU A 169 -7.31 16.23 1.54
CA LEU A 169 -7.07 15.43 0.34
C LEU A 169 -8.20 15.66 -0.66
N LYS A 170 -7.84 15.78 -1.94
CA LYS A 170 -8.81 16.05 -3.02
C LYS A 170 -9.65 14.84 -3.40
N VAL A 171 -9.22 13.65 -3.01
CA VAL A 171 -9.94 12.39 -3.21
C VAL A 171 -10.49 11.89 -1.89
N PRO A 172 -11.67 11.24 -1.89
CA PRO A 172 -12.21 10.64 -0.68
C PRO A 172 -11.26 9.62 -0.08
N VAL A 173 -11.17 9.60 1.24
CA VAL A 173 -10.39 8.62 2.00
C VAL A 173 -11.21 8.02 3.13
N GLN A 174 -10.94 6.78 3.47
CA GLN A 174 -11.59 6.06 4.56
C GLN A 174 -10.56 5.75 5.65
N ALA A 175 -10.54 6.56 6.70
CA ALA A 175 -9.73 6.29 7.86
C ALA A 175 -10.55 5.47 8.87
N LEU A 176 -10.01 4.34 9.31
CA LEU A 176 -10.54 3.52 10.39
C LEU A 176 -9.61 3.58 11.59
N SER A 177 -10.09 3.21 12.77
CA SER A 177 -9.26 2.95 13.95
C SER A 177 -8.54 1.60 13.82
N GLU A 178 -7.52 1.38 14.64
CA GLU A 178 -6.86 0.08 14.72
C GLU A 178 -7.85 -1.07 14.93
N ALA A 179 -8.78 -0.90 15.88
CA ALA A 179 -9.78 -1.91 16.18
C ALA A 179 -10.72 -2.19 15.00
N GLU A 180 -11.15 -1.13 14.28
CA GLU A 180 -12.00 -1.26 13.09
C GLU A 180 -11.25 -1.97 11.94
N TYR A 181 -9.96 -1.66 11.72
CA TYR A 181 -9.15 -2.38 10.71
C TYR A 181 -8.96 -3.86 11.07
N ILE A 182 -8.69 -4.17 12.34
CA ILE A 182 -8.59 -5.58 12.80
C ILE A 182 -9.90 -6.32 12.54
N ALA A 183 -11.03 -5.73 12.92
CA ALA A 183 -12.34 -6.32 12.69
C ALA A 183 -12.64 -6.52 11.20
N LEU A 184 -12.33 -5.53 10.36
CA LEU A 184 -12.51 -5.60 8.91
C LEU A 184 -11.68 -6.75 8.29
N LEU A 185 -10.41 -6.87 8.65
CA LEU A 185 -9.56 -7.97 8.19
C LEU A 185 -10.12 -9.33 8.58
N GLN A 186 -10.56 -9.48 9.84
CA GLN A 186 -11.15 -10.74 10.34
C GLN A 186 -12.46 -11.08 9.61
N GLN A 187 -13.34 -10.10 9.37
CA GLN A 187 -14.58 -10.27 8.62
C GLN A 187 -14.35 -10.78 7.19
N HIS A 188 -13.26 -10.35 6.56
CA HIS A 188 -12.86 -10.76 5.21
C HIS A 188 -11.94 -11.99 5.18
N GLY A 189 -11.90 -12.79 6.28
CA GLY A 189 -11.26 -14.09 6.31
C GLY A 189 -9.73 -14.07 6.42
N PHE A 190 -9.19 -13.01 7.00
CA PHE A 190 -7.79 -12.96 7.43
C PHE A 190 -7.67 -13.39 8.89
N GLY A 191 -6.66 -14.19 9.19
CA GLY A 191 -6.34 -14.62 10.55
C GLY A 191 -4.99 -14.09 11.03
N ASN A 192 -4.64 -14.39 12.28
CA ASN A 192 -3.39 -13.95 12.91
C ASN A 192 -3.17 -12.42 12.78
N VAL A 193 -4.26 -11.65 12.86
CA VAL A 193 -4.21 -10.21 12.68
C VAL A 193 -3.46 -9.57 13.85
N GLN A 194 -2.39 -8.86 13.52
CA GLN A 194 -1.57 -8.08 14.45
C GLN A 194 -1.53 -6.62 14.01
N ALA A 195 -1.53 -5.72 14.96
CA ALA A 195 -1.29 -4.31 14.74
C ALA A 195 -0.01 -3.88 15.45
N ARG A 196 0.82 -3.08 14.77
CA ARG A 196 2.07 -2.53 15.33
C ARG A 196 2.17 -1.06 14.99
N ARG A 197 2.77 -0.28 15.89
CA ARG A 197 3.19 1.09 15.58
C ARG A 197 4.62 1.06 15.06
N ILE A 198 4.85 1.71 13.92
CA ILE A 198 6.16 1.86 13.29
C ILE A 198 6.55 3.34 13.39
N PRO A 199 7.30 3.76 14.41
CA PRO A 199 7.77 5.14 14.52
C PRO A 199 8.68 5.51 13.36
N ASP A 200 8.48 6.71 12.81
CA ASP A 200 9.41 7.26 11.82
C ASP A 200 10.64 7.84 12.53
N ARG A 201 11.80 7.25 12.26
CA ARG A 201 13.11 7.61 12.85
C ARG A 201 13.89 8.60 11.99
N SER A 202 13.36 8.97 10.82
CA SER A 202 14.03 9.94 9.95
C SER A 202 14.18 11.29 10.65
N PRO A 203 15.24 12.05 10.37
CA PRO A 203 15.47 13.35 10.99
C PRO A 203 14.27 14.28 10.85
N THR A 204 13.97 15.03 11.89
CA THR A 204 12.97 16.10 11.84
C THR A 204 13.68 17.44 11.77
N PRO A 205 13.35 18.33 10.83
CA PRO A 205 13.97 19.65 10.75
C PRO A 205 13.68 20.48 12.00
N GLU A 206 14.57 21.40 12.33
CA GLU A 206 14.38 22.32 13.47
C GLU A 206 13.13 23.20 13.29
N THR A 207 12.89 23.63 12.04
CA THR A 207 11.72 24.40 11.65
C THR A 207 10.94 23.66 10.59
N TYR A 208 9.61 23.71 10.67
CA TYR A 208 8.71 23.09 9.69
C TYR A 208 7.89 24.16 8.98
N SER A 209 7.96 24.18 7.66
CA SER A 209 7.22 25.11 6.78
C SER A 209 6.21 24.43 5.87
N GLY A 210 6.02 23.11 6.00
CA GLY A 210 5.04 22.37 5.20
C GLY A 210 3.59 22.60 5.68
N LYS A 211 2.62 22.16 4.89
CA LYS A 211 1.19 22.40 5.15
C LYS A 211 0.54 21.38 6.12
N TRP A 212 1.19 20.23 6.35
CA TRP A 212 0.55 19.09 7.03
C TRP A 212 0.59 19.16 8.55
N PHE A 213 1.57 19.89 9.11
CA PHE A 213 1.77 20.09 10.55
C PHE A 213 1.90 21.56 10.87
N LYS A 214 1.56 21.98 12.09
CA LYS A 214 1.66 23.38 12.50
C LYS A 214 3.11 23.82 12.69
N ASN A 215 3.95 22.90 13.18
CA ASN A 215 5.34 23.16 13.51
C ASN A 215 6.14 21.83 13.57
N ALA A 216 7.44 21.94 13.83
CA ALA A 216 8.34 20.79 13.94
C ALA A 216 8.06 19.89 15.17
N GLU A 217 7.46 20.43 16.23
CA GLU A 217 7.07 19.66 17.41
C GLU A 217 5.91 18.69 17.06
N GLU A 218 4.87 19.21 16.42
CA GLU A 218 3.74 18.40 15.96
C GLU A 218 4.19 17.29 14.98
N LEU A 219 5.14 17.60 14.09
CA LEU A 219 5.76 16.59 13.21
C LEU A 219 6.54 15.53 14.00
N ARG A 220 7.30 15.92 15.03
CA ARG A 220 8.00 14.97 15.91
C ARG A 220 7.04 14.05 16.63
N ASP A 221 5.96 14.58 17.15
CA ASP A 221 4.95 13.77 17.86
C ASP A 221 4.22 12.83 16.93
N PHE A 222 3.85 13.28 15.72
CA PHE A 222 3.32 12.42 14.67
C PHE A 222 4.27 11.26 14.36
N LYS A 223 5.56 11.53 14.16
CA LYS A 223 6.58 10.52 13.91
C LYS A 223 6.73 9.51 15.06
N LYS A 224 6.61 9.96 16.33
CA LYS A 224 6.65 9.09 17.51
C LYS A 224 5.43 8.18 17.62
N ILE A 225 4.22 8.71 17.32
CA ILE A 225 3.00 7.88 17.27
C ILE A 225 3.21 6.77 16.25
N GLY A 226 3.79 7.10 15.10
CA GLY A 226 4.17 6.18 14.06
C GLY A 226 3.03 5.75 13.16
N ALA A 227 3.40 5.12 12.06
CA ALA A 227 2.47 4.48 11.15
C ALA A 227 1.84 3.24 11.80
N LEU A 228 0.60 2.96 11.44
CA LEU A 228 -0.06 1.70 11.77
C LEU A 228 0.33 0.65 10.73
N LEU A 229 0.98 -0.40 11.17
CA LEU A 229 1.24 -1.61 10.40
C LEU A 229 0.27 -2.70 10.84
N LEU A 230 -0.57 -3.13 9.90
CA LEU A 230 -1.43 -4.29 10.05
C LEU A 230 -0.76 -5.49 9.37
N ILE A 231 -0.62 -6.58 10.08
CA ILE A 231 -0.07 -7.84 9.58
C ILE A 231 -1.15 -8.90 9.72
N ALA A 232 -1.45 -9.62 8.65
CA ALA A 232 -2.45 -10.67 8.68
C ALA A 232 -2.07 -11.83 7.75
N THR A 233 -2.67 -13.00 7.94
CA THR A 233 -2.48 -14.15 7.06
C THR A 233 -3.79 -14.55 6.40
N LYS A 234 -3.74 -14.94 5.12
CA LYS A 234 -4.89 -15.59 4.48
C LYS A 234 -5.13 -16.92 5.19
N THR A 235 -6.30 -17.06 5.84
CA THR A 235 -6.67 -18.33 6.46
C THR A 235 -6.87 -19.40 5.39
N GLN A 236 -6.43 -20.61 5.68
CA GLN A 236 -6.83 -21.77 4.87
C GLN A 236 -8.34 -21.92 5.02
N GLY A 237 -9.08 -21.87 3.90
CA GLY A 237 -10.50 -22.18 3.94
C GLY A 237 -10.69 -23.55 4.61
N ALA A 238 -11.63 -23.65 5.55
CA ALA A 238 -12.01 -24.95 6.08
C ALA A 238 -12.28 -25.85 4.87
N ARG A 239 -11.56 -26.97 4.76
CA ARG A 239 -11.94 -28.01 3.77
C ARG A 239 -13.38 -28.37 4.09
N LYS A 240 -14.30 -28.05 3.15
CA LYS A 240 -15.63 -28.65 3.24
C LYS A 240 -15.40 -30.15 3.14
N SER A 241 -15.51 -30.81 4.28
CA SER A 241 -15.57 -32.27 4.37
C SER A 241 -16.82 -32.83 3.70
#